data_83477c99867c45784aaa84f6af2aacd4
#
_entry.id   83477c99867c45784aaa84f6af2aacd4
#
_cell.length_a   1.000
_cell.length_b   1.000
_cell.length_c   1.000
_cell.angle_alpha   90.00
_cell.angle_beta   90.00
_cell.angle_gamma   90.00
#
_symmetry.space_group_name_H-M   'P 1'
#
loop_
_entity.id
_entity.type
_entity.pdbx_description
1 polymer ?
#
loop_
_entity_poly.entity_id
_entity_poly.type
_entity_poly.pdbx_seq_one_letter_code
_entity_poly.pdbx_strand_id
1 'polypeptide(L)'
;MDYKKSKAPVNTVTRNIMELCDDTGNIYKSVAIIAKRANQISVQIKEDLSKKLAEFASYNDSLEEVFENREQIEISRYYEKLPKPTLLATQEFIENKVYWRDPTRDISSEEN
;
A
#
# COMPACT_ATOMS: atom_id res chain seq x y z
N MET A 1 5.74 -8.54 -0.17
CA MET A 1 4.27 -8.58 -0.02
C MET A 1 3.62 -8.53 -1.38
N ASP A 2 2.70 -9.43 -1.67
CA ASP A 2 2.07 -9.49 -2.99
C ASP A 2 0.72 -8.75 -2.97
N TYR A 3 0.73 -7.50 -3.37
CA TYR A 3 -0.46 -6.65 -3.39
C TYR A 3 -1.49 -7.07 -4.44
N LYS A 4 -1.09 -7.89 -5.41
CA LYS A 4 -2.01 -8.42 -6.42
C LYS A 4 -3.05 -9.36 -5.81
N LYS A 5 -2.71 -10.03 -4.72
CA LYS A 5 -3.60 -10.93 -3.99
C LYS A 5 -4.53 -10.21 -3.01
N SER A 6 -4.36 -8.91 -2.84
CA SER A 6 -5.24 -8.12 -1.99
C SER A 6 -6.66 -8.11 -2.52
N LYS A 7 -7.63 -8.12 -1.61
CA LYS A 7 -9.05 -7.97 -1.96
C LYS A 7 -9.45 -6.52 -2.20
N ALA A 8 -8.50 -5.60 -2.14
CA ALA A 8 -8.77 -4.18 -2.37
C ALA A 8 -9.28 -3.96 -3.80
N PRO A 9 -10.30 -3.11 -3.97
CA PRO A 9 -10.78 -2.76 -5.31
C PRO A 9 -9.74 -1.94 -6.05
N VAL A 10 -9.73 -2.03 -7.39
CA VAL A 10 -8.83 -1.24 -8.23
C VAL A 10 -9.32 0.20 -8.34
N ASN A 11 -10.63 0.40 -8.28
CA ASN A 11 -11.24 1.72 -8.35
C ASN A 11 -11.77 2.15 -6.99
N THR A 12 -11.85 3.49 -6.78
CA THR A 12 -12.43 4.05 -5.57
C THR A 12 -13.90 3.65 -5.44
N VAL A 13 -14.27 3.17 -4.27
CA VAL A 13 -15.65 2.77 -3.95
C VAL A 13 -16.15 3.52 -2.73
N THR A 14 -17.47 3.67 -2.62
CA THR A 14 -18.10 4.27 -1.45
C THR A 14 -17.90 3.36 -0.24
N ARG A 15 -17.47 3.94 0.89
CA ARG A 15 -17.23 3.19 2.12
C ARG A 15 -18.25 3.54 3.19
N ASN A 16 -18.54 2.56 4.04
CA ASN A 16 -19.37 2.76 5.22
C ASN A 16 -18.50 3.35 6.34
N ILE A 17 -18.77 4.58 6.73
CA ILE A 17 -18.03 5.29 7.78
C ILE A 17 -18.09 4.55 9.11
N MET A 18 -19.23 3.96 9.44
CA MET A 18 -19.41 3.20 10.69
C MET A 18 -18.45 2.01 10.78
N GLU A 19 -18.27 1.29 9.67
CA GLU A 19 -17.33 0.18 9.59
C GLU A 19 -15.89 0.63 9.82
N LEU A 20 -15.51 1.80 9.30
CA LEU A 20 -14.18 2.35 9.49
C LEU A 20 -13.95 2.86 10.91
N CYS A 21 -15.00 3.21 11.65
CA CYS A 21 -14.91 3.76 13.01
C CYS A 21 -14.94 2.69 14.10
N ASP A 22 -15.34 1.45 13.80
CA ASP A 22 -15.58 0.42 14.82
C ASP A 22 -14.42 0.22 15.79
N ASP A 23 -13.19 0.13 15.28
CA ASP A 23 -12.03 -0.15 16.11
C ASP A 23 -11.47 1.08 16.83
N THR A 24 -11.57 2.25 16.21
CA THR A 24 -10.97 3.48 16.74
C THR A 24 -11.96 4.36 17.50
N GLY A 25 -13.25 4.23 17.19
CA GLY A 25 -14.29 5.11 17.71
C GLY A 25 -14.25 6.51 17.14
N ASN A 26 -13.39 6.79 16.16
CA ASN A 26 -13.20 8.13 15.59
C ASN A 26 -12.72 8.04 14.15
N ILE A 27 -13.54 8.56 13.22
CA ILE A 27 -13.21 8.50 11.79
C ILE A 27 -11.90 9.23 11.46
N TYR A 28 -11.57 10.30 12.15
CA TYR A 28 -10.33 11.03 11.91
C TYR A 28 -9.11 10.19 12.28
N LYS A 29 -9.18 9.42 13.38
CA LYS A 29 -8.12 8.47 13.74
C LYS A 29 -7.99 7.38 12.70
N SER A 30 -9.10 6.83 12.25
CA SER A 30 -9.08 5.78 11.22
C SER A 30 -8.45 6.29 9.92
N VAL A 31 -8.81 7.48 9.46
CA VAL A 31 -8.23 8.08 8.25
C VAL A 31 -6.74 8.33 8.44
N ALA A 32 -6.31 8.82 9.60
CA ALA A 32 -4.88 9.07 9.87
C ALA A 32 -4.07 7.76 9.83
N ILE A 33 -4.60 6.70 10.42
CA ILE A 33 -3.96 5.37 10.40
C ILE A 33 -3.84 4.85 8.98
N ILE A 34 -4.92 4.92 8.22
CA ILE A 34 -4.96 4.48 6.82
C ILE A 34 -3.97 5.30 5.98
N ALA A 35 -3.91 6.62 6.18
CA ALA A 35 -3.01 7.49 5.45
C ALA A 35 -1.55 7.15 5.70
N LYS A 36 -1.17 6.91 6.96
CA LYS A 36 0.19 6.48 7.29
C LYS A 36 0.55 5.14 6.67
N ARG A 37 -0.37 4.19 6.71
CA ARG A 37 -0.16 2.90 6.08
C ARG A 37 -0.05 3.02 4.57
N ALA A 38 -0.88 3.86 3.95
CA ALA A 38 -0.83 4.12 2.52
C ALA A 38 0.54 4.68 2.09
N ASN A 39 1.11 5.59 2.87
CA ASN A 39 2.45 6.13 2.61
C ASN A 39 3.51 5.03 2.68
N GLN A 40 3.44 4.14 3.67
CA GLN A 40 4.35 3.00 3.78
C GLN A 40 4.25 2.09 2.56
N ILE A 41 3.03 1.76 2.14
CA ILE A 41 2.77 0.93 0.96
C ILE A 41 3.31 1.60 -0.29
N SER A 42 3.08 2.90 -0.46
CA SER A 42 3.55 3.66 -1.61
C SER A 42 5.08 3.63 -1.72
N VAL A 43 5.77 3.84 -0.61
CA VAL A 43 7.24 3.78 -0.57
C VAL A 43 7.72 2.37 -0.90
N GLN A 44 7.09 1.34 -0.34
CA GLN A 44 7.46 -0.04 -0.57
C GLN A 44 7.28 -0.45 -2.04
N ILE A 45 6.15 -0.07 -2.64
CA ILE A 45 5.89 -0.34 -4.06
C ILE A 45 6.93 0.35 -4.94
N LYS A 46 7.25 1.61 -4.63
CA LYS A 46 8.24 2.38 -5.37
C LYS A 46 9.63 1.77 -5.27
N GLU A 47 10.03 1.32 -4.08
CA GLU A 47 11.31 0.64 -3.88
C GLU A 47 11.37 -0.69 -4.64
N ASP A 48 10.31 -1.49 -4.58
CA ASP A 48 10.23 -2.77 -5.28
C ASP A 48 10.31 -2.57 -6.79
N LEU A 49 9.61 -1.57 -7.32
CA LEU A 49 9.65 -1.24 -8.74
C LEU A 49 11.05 -0.80 -9.16
N SER A 50 11.67 0.11 -8.40
CA SER A 50 13.03 0.59 -8.68
C SER A 50 14.04 -0.55 -8.65
N LYS A 51 13.91 -1.45 -7.69
CA LYS A 51 14.80 -2.62 -7.56
C LYS A 51 14.65 -3.55 -8.77
N LYS A 52 13.42 -3.84 -9.19
CA LYS A 52 13.18 -4.70 -10.35
C LYS A 52 13.70 -4.08 -11.64
N LEU A 53 13.49 -2.77 -11.83
CA LEU A 53 14.02 -2.08 -13.00
C LEU A 53 15.55 -2.05 -13.01
N ALA A 54 16.18 -1.88 -11.85
CA ALA A 54 17.63 -1.92 -11.72
C ALA A 54 18.21 -3.30 -12.02
N GLU A 55 17.59 -4.35 -11.50
CA GLU A 55 17.98 -5.74 -11.78
C GLU A 55 17.85 -6.05 -13.27
N PHE A 56 16.78 -5.57 -13.89
CA PHE A 56 16.53 -5.75 -15.31
C PHE A 56 17.58 -5.01 -16.15
N ALA A 57 17.87 -3.76 -15.81
CA ALA A 57 18.89 -2.96 -16.49
C ALA A 57 20.28 -3.64 -16.40
N SER A 58 20.62 -4.14 -15.21
CA SER A 58 21.90 -4.85 -15.00
C SER A 58 21.99 -6.13 -15.84
N TYR A 59 20.89 -6.90 -15.90
CA TYR A 59 20.82 -8.11 -16.70
C TYR A 59 20.94 -7.82 -18.19
N ASN A 60 20.38 -6.71 -18.67
CA ASN A 60 20.27 -6.38 -20.07
C ASN A 60 21.42 -5.54 -20.64
N ASP A 61 22.45 -5.23 -19.86
CA ASP A 61 23.64 -4.56 -20.37
C ASP A 61 24.31 -5.33 -21.53
N SER A 62 24.05 -6.62 -21.63
CA SER A 62 24.57 -7.49 -22.67
C SER A 62 23.54 -7.90 -23.73
N LEU A 63 22.28 -7.43 -23.65
CA LEU A 63 21.22 -7.80 -24.57
C LEU A 63 20.80 -6.61 -25.45
N GLU A 64 20.15 -6.92 -26.57
CA GLU A 64 19.69 -5.90 -27.51
C GLU A 64 18.58 -5.02 -26.94
N GLU A 65 18.60 -3.73 -27.28
CA GLU A 65 17.68 -2.70 -26.76
C GLU A 65 16.18 -3.01 -26.94
N VAL A 66 15.83 -3.75 -27.98
CA VAL A 66 14.42 -4.07 -28.30
C VAL A 66 13.76 -4.90 -27.22
N PHE A 67 14.51 -5.79 -26.57
CA PHE A 67 14.00 -6.61 -25.46
C PHE A 67 13.83 -5.80 -24.17
N GLU A 68 14.72 -4.86 -23.88
CA GLU A 68 14.65 -4.03 -22.70
C GLU A 68 13.34 -3.25 -22.59
N ASN A 69 12.95 -2.59 -23.68
CA ASN A 69 11.75 -1.76 -23.69
C ASN A 69 10.48 -2.56 -23.41
N ARG A 70 10.40 -3.77 -23.97
CA ARG A 70 9.22 -4.60 -23.83
C ARG A 70 9.01 -5.08 -22.40
N GLU A 71 10.05 -5.55 -21.74
CA GLU A 71 9.97 -6.04 -20.37
C GLU A 71 9.78 -4.91 -19.36
N GLN A 72 10.39 -3.75 -19.61
CA GLN A 72 10.14 -2.57 -18.79
C GLN A 72 8.68 -2.14 -18.85
N ILE A 73 8.07 -2.18 -20.02
CA ILE A 73 6.66 -1.87 -20.19
C ILE A 73 5.79 -2.88 -19.43
N GLU A 74 6.13 -4.17 -19.48
CA GLU A 74 5.40 -5.21 -18.75
C GLU A 74 5.48 -5.04 -17.24
N ILE A 75 6.66 -4.72 -16.71
CA ILE A 75 6.87 -4.46 -15.29
C ILE A 75 6.07 -3.22 -14.87
N SER A 76 6.14 -2.14 -15.63
CA SER A 76 5.40 -0.92 -15.33
C SER A 76 3.90 -1.16 -15.36
N ARG A 77 3.40 -1.90 -16.31
CA ARG A 77 1.98 -2.26 -16.40
C ARG A 77 1.52 -3.09 -15.20
N TYR A 78 2.36 -4.02 -14.74
CA TYR A 78 2.04 -4.82 -13.56
C TYR A 78 1.79 -3.92 -12.35
N TYR A 79 2.69 -2.96 -12.09
CA TYR A 79 2.54 -2.05 -10.97
C TYR A 79 1.39 -1.06 -11.15
N GLU A 80 1.12 -0.62 -12.38
CA GLU A 80 -0.01 0.27 -12.68
C GLU A 80 -1.37 -0.40 -12.45
N LYS A 81 -1.45 -1.73 -12.61
CA LYS A 81 -2.68 -2.48 -12.38
C LYS A 81 -2.95 -2.78 -10.92
N LEU A 82 -2.00 -2.57 -10.04
CA LEU A 82 -2.22 -2.75 -8.61
C LEU A 82 -3.22 -1.71 -8.09
N PRO A 83 -4.04 -2.06 -7.07
CA PRO A 83 -4.86 -1.05 -6.42
C PRO A 83 -3.99 0.08 -5.87
N LYS A 84 -4.55 1.27 -5.80
CA LYS A 84 -3.83 2.42 -5.23
C LYS A 84 -3.46 2.16 -3.77
N PRO A 85 -2.32 2.71 -3.28
CA PRO A 85 -1.91 2.51 -1.90
C PRO A 85 -2.99 2.86 -0.88
N THR A 86 -3.78 3.89 -1.13
CA THR A 86 -4.90 4.27 -0.26
C THR A 86 -5.96 3.18 -0.18
N LEU A 87 -6.27 2.52 -1.28
CA LEU A 87 -7.25 1.43 -1.33
C LEU A 87 -6.70 0.17 -0.67
N LEU A 88 -5.42 -0.13 -0.87
CA LEU A 88 -4.74 -1.24 -0.21
C LEU A 88 -4.73 -1.05 1.31
N ALA A 89 -4.37 0.14 1.78
CA ALA A 89 -4.33 0.46 3.20
C ALA A 89 -5.72 0.38 3.84
N THR A 90 -6.75 0.88 3.15
CA THR A 90 -8.12 0.80 3.62
C THR A 90 -8.57 -0.65 3.78
N GLN A 91 -8.27 -1.49 2.80
CA GLN A 91 -8.61 -2.90 2.85
C GLN A 91 -7.88 -3.62 3.98
N GLU A 92 -6.60 -3.36 4.18
CA GLU A 92 -5.84 -3.91 5.30
C GLU A 92 -6.44 -3.50 6.65
N PHE A 93 -6.84 -2.23 6.77
CA PHE A 93 -7.47 -1.71 7.98
C PHE A 93 -8.78 -2.42 8.29
N ILE A 94 -9.65 -2.60 7.29
CA ILE A 94 -10.92 -3.30 7.43
C ILE A 94 -10.71 -4.77 7.86
N GLU A 95 -9.66 -5.41 7.33
CA GLU A 95 -9.33 -6.80 7.64
C GLU A 95 -8.53 -6.95 8.95
N ASN A 96 -8.34 -5.87 9.72
CA ASN A 96 -7.58 -5.83 10.97
C ASN A 96 -6.12 -6.27 10.82
N LYS A 97 -5.51 -5.96 9.69
CA LYS A 97 -4.12 -6.31 9.39
C LYS A 97 -3.14 -5.17 9.63
N VAL A 98 -3.64 -3.99 10.05
CA VAL A 98 -2.80 -2.83 10.33
C VAL A 98 -2.57 -2.74 11.84
N TYR A 99 -1.30 -2.76 12.25
CA TYR A 99 -0.93 -2.47 13.62
C TYR A 99 -0.89 -0.95 13.81
N TRP A 100 -1.57 -0.46 14.85
CA TRP A 100 -1.57 0.96 15.17
C TRP A 100 -1.58 1.15 16.68
N ARG A 101 -1.10 2.31 17.10
CA ARG A 101 -1.00 2.68 18.51
C ARG A 101 -1.38 4.15 18.66
N ASP A 102 -2.15 4.46 19.71
CA ASP A 102 -2.49 5.82 20.09
C ASP A 102 -1.65 6.21 21.33
N PRO A 103 -0.58 7.00 21.17
CA PRO A 103 0.26 7.40 22.29
C PRO A 103 -0.49 8.16 23.37
N THR A 104 -1.46 8.97 23.00
CA THR A 104 -2.27 9.75 23.96
C THR A 104 -3.11 8.82 24.82
N ARG A 105 -3.72 7.81 24.24
CA ARG A 105 -4.54 6.83 24.95
C ARG A 105 -3.70 5.96 25.87
N ASP A 106 -2.51 5.57 25.41
CA ASP A 106 -1.56 4.76 26.22
C ASP A 106 -1.10 5.54 27.45
N ILE A 107 -0.79 6.82 27.31
CA ILE A 107 -0.40 7.70 28.41
C ILE A 107 -1.53 7.81 29.43
N SER A 108 -2.77 7.98 28.96
CA SER A 108 -3.95 8.04 29.85
C SER A 108 -4.16 6.76 30.63
N SER A 109 -3.89 5.60 30.04
CA SER A 109 -4.02 4.32 30.72
C SER A 109 -2.91 4.07 31.74
N GLU A 110 -1.72 4.65 31.54
CA GLU A 110 -0.60 4.56 32.48
C GLU A 110 -0.81 5.45 33.72
N GLU A 111 -1.52 6.56 33.59
CA GLU A 111 -1.83 7.47 34.70
C GLU A 111 -2.91 6.92 35.65
N ASN A 112 -3.63 5.94 35.24
CA ASN A 112 -4.66 5.29 36.04
C ASN A 112 -4.15 3.98 36.66
#